data_a23c0992a89105dbd273ac6fbb9cc500
#
_entry.id   a23c0992a89105dbd273ac6fbb9cc500
#
_cell.length_a   1.000
_cell.length_b   1.000
_cell.length_c   1.000
_cell.angle_alpha   90.00
_cell.angle_beta   90.00
_cell.angle_gamma   90.00
#
_symmetry.space_group_name_H-M   'P 1'
#
loop_
_entity.id
_entity.type
_entity.pdbx_description
1 polymer ?
#
loop_
_entity_poly.entity_id
_entity_poly.type
_entity_poly.pdbx_seq_one_letter_code
_entity_poly.pdbx_strand_id
1 'polypeptide(L)'
;MASDTQNSSNNYLLILIFDIAVGYFCMYVAALLKFNVLKRKNQALENALTEKQQENVAILLEHQNEKQQALRQRELEWFAGKIKMFTEEEQEAVLASALSFAEHDLIVAPSISIQPKETCSQQELMYFVCSAFFNMGKKRSDIVSFLYRVFPLYFPAGESALAKKMPGLEKVRERRIKEEK
;
A
#
# COMPACT_ATOMS: atom_id res chain seq x y z
N MET A 1 9.06 94.07 10.98
CA MET A 1 9.88 93.04 11.69
C MET A 1 9.09 91.85 12.21
N ALA A 2 7.76 91.77 12.09
CA ALA A 2 6.98 90.63 12.59
C ALA A 2 6.71 89.50 11.56
N SER A 3 6.90 89.71 10.28
CA SER A 3 6.59 88.76 9.19
C SER A 3 7.70 87.69 8.97
N ASP A 4 8.96 88.04 9.27
CA ASP A 4 10.08 87.16 9.00
C ASP A 4 10.23 86.00 10.04
N THR A 5 9.83 86.26 11.28
CA THR A 5 9.86 85.21 12.35
C THR A 5 8.78 84.14 12.18
N GLN A 6 7.63 84.52 11.61
CA GLN A 6 6.51 83.62 11.37
C GLN A 6 6.82 82.66 10.21
N ASN A 7 7.52 83.14 9.18
CA ASN A 7 7.91 82.31 8.01
C ASN A 7 9.01 81.26 8.37
N SER A 8 9.96 81.67 9.25
CA SER A 8 11.00 80.76 9.75
C SER A 8 10.42 79.63 10.62
N SER A 9 9.45 79.91 11.49
CA SER A 9 8.78 78.90 12.34
C SER A 9 8.01 77.89 11.53
N ASN A 10 7.33 78.29 10.45
CA ASN A 10 6.59 77.40 9.56
C ASN A 10 7.54 76.43 8.78
N ASN A 11 8.70 76.91 8.37
CA ASN A 11 9.71 76.09 7.72
C ASN A 11 10.29 75.01 8.62
N TYR A 12 10.56 75.28 9.89
CA TYR A 12 11.02 74.26 10.87
C TYR A 12 9.95 73.25 11.13
N LEU A 13 8.68 73.65 11.20
CA LEU A 13 7.59 72.68 11.40
C LEU A 13 7.43 71.73 10.18
N LEU A 14 7.56 72.27 8.97
CA LEU A 14 7.54 71.39 7.75
C LEU A 14 8.69 70.47 7.67
N ILE A 15 9.91 70.83 8.06
CA ILE A 15 11.08 69.94 8.12
C ILE A 15 10.86 68.85 9.12
N LEU A 16 10.37 69.18 10.33
CA LEU A 16 10.09 68.22 11.36
C LEU A 16 9.03 67.17 10.93
N ILE A 17 7.95 67.61 10.29
CA ILE A 17 6.91 66.73 9.73
C ILE A 17 7.50 65.81 8.65
N PHE A 18 8.37 66.34 7.81
CA PHE A 18 9.01 65.54 6.76
C PHE A 18 9.95 64.48 7.34
N ASP A 19 10.76 64.83 8.33
CA ASP A 19 11.68 63.87 8.99
C ASP A 19 10.91 62.73 9.70
N ILE A 20 9.79 63.07 10.36
CA ILE A 20 8.91 62.06 10.98
C ILE A 20 8.30 61.14 9.89
N ALA A 21 7.81 61.70 8.79
CA ALA A 21 7.24 60.92 7.71
C ALA A 21 8.25 60.00 7.04
N VAL A 22 9.49 60.47 6.83
CA VAL A 22 10.60 59.64 6.32
C VAL A 22 10.95 58.51 7.29
N GLY A 23 11.01 58.80 8.59
CA GLY A 23 11.25 57.80 9.64
C GLY A 23 10.20 56.68 9.62
N TYR A 24 8.90 57.06 9.56
CA TYR A 24 7.82 56.06 9.45
C TYR A 24 7.90 55.24 8.15
N PHE A 25 8.22 55.90 7.03
CA PHE A 25 8.39 55.22 5.75
C PHE A 25 9.54 54.20 5.81
N CYS A 26 10.69 54.55 6.36
CA CYS A 26 11.83 53.63 6.52
C CYS A 26 11.47 52.45 7.42
N MET A 27 10.77 52.68 8.52
CA MET A 27 10.30 51.59 9.42
C MET A 27 9.31 50.66 8.70
N TYR A 28 8.38 51.22 7.91
CA TYR A 28 7.42 50.45 7.13
C TYR A 28 8.12 49.57 6.08
N VAL A 29 9.06 50.12 5.33
CA VAL A 29 9.86 49.39 4.34
C VAL A 29 10.67 48.27 5.03
N ALA A 30 11.29 48.55 6.16
CA ALA A 30 12.04 47.53 6.93
C ALA A 30 11.12 46.41 7.44
N ALA A 31 9.90 46.73 7.89
CA ALA A 31 8.90 45.74 8.30
C ALA A 31 8.43 44.87 7.13
N LEU A 32 8.17 45.47 5.95
CA LEU A 32 7.82 44.72 4.74
C LEU A 32 8.93 43.74 4.30
N LEU A 33 10.19 44.19 4.35
CA LEU A 33 11.34 43.32 4.01
C LEU A 33 11.44 42.17 4.97
N LYS A 34 11.32 42.38 6.29
CA LYS A 34 11.31 41.33 7.29
C LYS A 34 10.15 40.36 7.08
N PHE A 35 8.97 40.84 6.80
CA PHE A 35 7.80 40.02 6.52
C PHE A 35 8.00 39.13 5.30
N ASN A 36 8.55 39.67 4.20
CA ASN A 36 8.83 38.91 2.99
C ASN A 36 9.90 37.81 3.22
N VAL A 37 10.93 38.09 4.01
CA VAL A 37 11.95 37.13 4.38
C VAL A 37 11.34 36.02 5.22
N LEU A 38 10.50 36.37 6.21
CA LEU A 38 9.82 35.38 7.07
C LEU A 38 8.87 34.50 6.26
N LYS A 39 8.09 35.06 5.36
CA LYS A 39 7.19 34.34 4.45
C LYS A 39 7.94 33.37 3.58
N ARG A 40 9.09 33.74 3.01
CA ARG A 40 9.95 32.81 2.22
C ARG A 40 10.50 31.68 3.06
N LYS A 41 10.93 31.96 4.31
CA LYS A 41 11.40 30.92 5.23
C LYS A 41 10.30 29.94 5.60
N ASN A 42 9.09 30.41 5.90
CA ASN A 42 7.97 29.55 6.21
C ASN A 42 7.59 28.65 5.01
N GLN A 43 7.56 29.23 3.82
CA GLN A 43 7.26 28.46 2.60
C GLN A 43 8.33 27.41 2.30
N ALA A 44 9.62 27.72 2.51
CA ALA A 44 10.70 26.74 2.38
C ALA A 44 10.59 25.62 3.43
N LEU A 45 10.18 25.94 4.67
CA LEU A 45 9.98 24.96 5.72
C LEU A 45 8.78 24.04 5.44
N GLU A 46 7.66 24.59 4.95
CA GLU A 46 6.49 23.82 4.53
C GLU A 46 6.83 22.86 3.39
N ASN A 47 7.58 23.33 2.40
CA ASN A 47 8.02 22.50 1.28
C ASN A 47 8.92 21.34 1.77
N ALA A 48 9.89 21.64 2.63
CA ALA A 48 10.79 20.62 3.20
C ALA A 48 10.04 19.60 4.08
N LEU A 49 9.01 20.04 4.81
CA LEU A 49 8.17 19.15 5.60
C LEU A 49 7.35 18.20 4.71
N THR A 50 6.78 18.73 3.64
CA THR A 50 6.00 17.97 2.66
C THR A 50 6.87 16.93 1.95
N GLU A 51 8.08 17.29 1.56
CA GLU A 51 9.06 16.38 0.94
C GLU A 51 9.42 15.22 1.88
N LYS A 52 9.73 15.52 3.14
CA LYS A 52 10.01 14.47 4.14
C LYS A 52 8.80 13.57 4.43
N GLN A 53 7.59 14.11 4.41
CA GLN A 53 6.38 13.30 4.57
C GLN A 53 6.20 12.34 3.39
N GLN A 54 6.44 12.79 2.16
CA GLN A 54 6.38 11.95 0.96
C GLN A 54 7.44 10.85 0.98
N GLU A 55 8.66 11.15 1.38
CA GLU A 55 9.74 10.18 1.55
C GLU A 55 9.38 9.10 2.58
N ASN A 56 8.87 9.49 3.74
CA ASN A 56 8.44 8.54 4.77
C ASN A 56 7.30 7.63 4.28
N VAL A 57 6.34 8.16 3.54
CA VAL A 57 5.25 7.37 2.94
C VAL A 57 5.80 6.38 1.92
N ALA A 58 6.74 6.78 1.08
CA ALA A 58 7.38 5.89 0.10
C ALA A 58 8.11 4.73 0.78
N ILE A 59 8.90 5.00 1.82
CA ILE A 59 9.60 3.97 2.61
C ILE A 59 8.62 2.99 3.27
N LEU A 60 7.51 3.49 3.82
CA LEU A 60 6.49 2.64 4.43
C LEU A 60 5.80 1.73 3.41
N LEU A 61 5.52 2.25 2.21
CA LEU A 61 4.92 1.47 1.13
C LEU A 61 5.89 0.39 0.62
N GLU A 62 7.16 0.72 0.45
CA GLU A 62 8.20 -0.25 0.06
C GLU A 62 8.30 -1.39 1.07
N HIS A 63 8.39 -1.06 2.35
CA HIS A 63 8.45 -2.06 3.41
C HIS A 63 7.19 -2.93 3.52
N GLN A 64 6.00 -2.37 3.25
CA GLN A 64 4.77 -3.15 3.15
C GLN A 64 4.79 -4.12 1.96
N ASN A 65 5.29 -3.67 0.81
CA ASN A 65 5.42 -4.49 -0.39
C ASN A 65 6.39 -5.65 -0.15
N GLU A 66 7.55 -5.41 0.45
CA GLU A 66 8.53 -6.45 0.80
C GLU A 66 7.92 -7.51 1.74
N LYS A 67 7.20 -7.08 2.78
CA LYS A 67 6.51 -8.00 3.69
C LYS A 67 5.45 -8.85 3.00
N GLN A 68 4.69 -8.25 2.09
CA GLN A 68 3.69 -8.97 1.32
C GLN A 68 4.33 -9.98 0.35
N GLN A 69 5.43 -9.61 -0.31
CA GLN A 69 6.17 -10.52 -1.17
C GLN A 69 6.75 -11.70 -0.39
N ALA A 70 7.39 -11.45 0.74
CA ALA A 70 7.92 -12.49 1.61
C ALA A 70 6.82 -13.44 2.11
N LEU A 71 5.64 -12.89 2.46
CA LEU A 71 4.49 -13.71 2.85
C LEU A 71 4.01 -14.59 1.69
N ARG A 72 3.85 -14.04 0.48
CA ARG A 72 3.43 -14.80 -0.70
C ARG A 72 4.40 -15.92 -1.02
N GLN A 73 5.68 -15.62 -1.02
CA GLN A 73 6.72 -16.63 -1.28
C GLN A 73 6.65 -17.77 -0.27
N ARG A 74 6.60 -17.47 1.03
CA ARG A 74 6.48 -18.48 2.09
C ARG A 74 5.25 -19.36 1.92
N GLU A 75 4.10 -18.78 1.60
CA GLU A 75 2.85 -19.52 1.42
C GLU A 75 2.88 -20.38 0.16
N LEU A 76 3.49 -19.91 -0.93
CA LEU A 76 3.69 -20.69 -2.15
C LEU A 76 4.67 -21.87 -1.93
N GLU A 77 5.75 -21.66 -1.19
CA GLU A 77 6.68 -22.72 -0.82
C GLU A 77 6.00 -23.80 0.05
N TRP A 78 5.20 -23.36 1.03
CA TRP A 78 4.40 -24.28 1.84
C TRP A 78 3.41 -25.08 0.98
N PHE A 79 2.71 -24.41 0.05
CA PHE A 79 1.78 -25.06 -0.86
C PHE A 79 2.49 -26.05 -1.79
N ALA A 80 3.64 -25.69 -2.35
CA ALA A 80 4.48 -26.57 -3.15
C ALA A 80 4.87 -27.85 -2.37
N GLY A 81 5.19 -27.69 -1.08
CA GLY A 81 5.45 -28.84 -0.20
C GLY A 81 4.26 -29.80 -0.03
N LYS A 82 3.03 -29.24 -0.07
CA LYS A 82 1.78 -30.01 0.10
C LYS A 82 1.29 -30.72 -1.17
N ILE A 83 1.71 -30.28 -2.36
CA ILE A 83 1.29 -30.86 -3.66
C ILE A 83 2.29 -31.87 -4.25
N LYS A 84 3.25 -32.32 -3.45
CA LYS A 84 4.28 -33.29 -3.89
C LYS A 84 3.73 -34.66 -4.34
N MET A 85 2.45 -34.96 -4.07
CA MET A 85 1.79 -36.17 -4.57
C MET A 85 1.46 -36.11 -6.07
N PHE A 86 1.48 -34.92 -6.68
CA PHE A 86 1.29 -34.78 -8.13
C PHE A 86 2.60 -35.06 -8.88
N THR A 87 2.51 -35.37 -10.18
CA THR A 87 3.71 -35.51 -11.04
C THR A 87 4.45 -34.19 -11.17
N GLU A 88 5.72 -34.21 -11.56
CA GLU A 88 6.51 -32.97 -11.73
C GLU A 88 5.83 -31.98 -12.70
N GLU A 89 5.33 -32.47 -13.84
CA GLU A 89 4.60 -31.64 -14.79
C GLU A 89 3.31 -31.04 -14.20
N GLU A 90 2.55 -31.83 -13.44
CA GLU A 90 1.35 -31.35 -12.76
C GLU A 90 1.70 -30.32 -11.68
N GLN A 91 2.80 -30.53 -10.91
CA GLN A 91 3.27 -29.58 -9.90
C GLN A 91 3.66 -28.26 -10.54
N GLU A 92 4.45 -28.26 -11.60
CA GLU A 92 4.85 -27.05 -12.32
C GLU A 92 3.63 -26.28 -12.85
N ALA A 93 2.68 -26.97 -13.48
CA ALA A 93 1.47 -26.34 -14.00
C ALA A 93 0.58 -25.73 -12.91
N VAL A 94 0.43 -26.43 -11.77
CA VAL A 94 -0.31 -25.93 -10.60
C VAL A 94 0.40 -24.74 -9.98
N LEU A 95 1.72 -24.80 -9.82
CA LEU A 95 2.51 -23.72 -9.23
C LEU A 95 2.53 -22.47 -10.12
N ALA A 96 2.61 -22.62 -11.44
CA ALA A 96 2.49 -21.50 -12.37
C ALA A 96 1.12 -20.80 -12.24
N SER A 97 0.04 -21.58 -12.13
CA SER A 97 -1.31 -21.06 -11.90
C SER A 97 -1.43 -20.39 -10.52
N ALA A 98 -0.82 -20.97 -9.48
CA ALA A 98 -0.81 -20.46 -8.12
C ALA A 98 -0.03 -19.15 -8.01
N LEU A 99 1.11 -19.04 -8.68
CA LEU A 99 1.93 -17.83 -8.75
C LEU A 99 1.17 -16.69 -9.43
N SER A 100 0.58 -16.95 -10.60
CA SER A 100 -0.24 -15.97 -11.32
C SER A 100 -1.40 -15.46 -10.47
N PHE A 101 -2.07 -16.34 -9.74
CA PHE A 101 -3.15 -15.97 -8.84
C PHE A 101 -2.65 -15.21 -7.59
N ALA A 102 -1.50 -15.59 -7.04
CA ALA A 102 -0.92 -14.91 -5.88
C ALA A 102 -0.49 -13.47 -6.20
N GLU A 103 0.15 -13.25 -7.35
CA GLU A 103 0.73 -11.96 -7.72
C GLU A 103 -0.24 -11.01 -8.43
N HIS A 104 -1.07 -11.55 -9.31
CA HIS A 104 -1.86 -10.75 -10.26
C HIS A 104 -3.37 -10.90 -10.11
N ASP A 105 -3.85 -11.69 -9.14
CA ASP A 105 -5.27 -12.09 -9.01
C ASP A 105 -5.83 -12.78 -10.29
N LEU A 106 -4.94 -13.28 -11.14
CA LEU A 106 -5.28 -13.89 -12.41
C LEU A 106 -5.28 -15.42 -12.28
N ILE A 107 -6.44 -16.02 -12.49
CA ILE A 107 -6.59 -17.48 -12.48
C ILE A 107 -6.35 -18.01 -13.89
N VAL A 108 -5.18 -18.58 -14.09
CA VAL A 108 -4.80 -19.27 -15.33
C VAL A 108 -5.06 -20.76 -15.15
N ALA A 109 -5.91 -21.34 -15.98
CA ALA A 109 -6.08 -22.80 -15.97
C ALA A 109 -4.79 -23.47 -16.50
N PRO A 110 -4.34 -24.57 -15.87
CA PRO A 110 -3.17 -25.31 -16.35
C PRO A 110 -3.43 -25.86 -17.76
N SER A 111 -2.37 -25.96 -18.55
CA SER A 111 -2.42 -26.53 -19.92
C SER A 111 -2.64 -28.04 -19.93
N ILE A 112 -2.40 -28.70 -18.79
CA ILE A 112 -2.58 -30.12 -18.57
C ILE A 112 -3.72 -30.37 -17.58
N SER A 113 -4.34 -31.54 -17.68
CA SER A 113 -5.43 -31.93 -16.80
C SER A 113 -4.88 -32.58 -15.54
N ILE A 114 -5.10 -31.95 -14.37
CA ILE A 114 -4.65 -32.45 -13.09
C ILE A 114 -5.52 -33.63 -12.64
N GLN A 115 -4.94 -34.82 -12.56
CA GLN A 115 -5.65 -36.04 -12.22
C GLN A 115 -5.83 -36.17 -10.69
N PRO A 116 -7.02 -36.63 -10.22
CA PRO A 116 -7.22 -36.98 -8.83
C PRO A 116 -6.23 -38.09 -8.37
N LYS A 117 -5.63 -37.86 -7.21
CA LYS A 117 -4.72 -38.82 -6.59
C LYS A 117 -5.42 -39.51 -5.41
N GLU A 118 -5.21 -40.80 -5.24
CA GLU A 118 -5.74 -41.57 -4.09
C GLU A 118 -5.24 -41.04 -2.74
N THR A 119 -4.03 -40.48 -2.74
CA THR A 119 -3.37 -39.93 -1.56
C THR A 119 -3.82 -38.54 -1.22
N CYS A 120 -4.69 -37.90 -2.03
CA CYS A 120 -5.17 -36.53 -1.80
C CYS A 120 -6.69 -36.45 -2.02
N SER A 121 -7.42 -36.39 -0.96
CA SER A 121 -8.88 -36.19 -1.02
C SER A 121 -9.25 -34.75 -1.45
N GLN A 122 -10.50 -34.57 -1.94
CA GLN A 122 -11.06 -33.26 -2.22
C GLN A 122 -10.95 -32.29 -1.02
N GLN A 123 -11.14 -32.82 0.20
CA GLN A 123 -11.08 -32.02 1.43
C GLN A 123 -9.66 -31.56 1.76
N GLU A 124 -8.68 -32.42 1.55
CA GLU A 124 -7.27 -32.07 1.74
C GLU A 124 -6.80 -31.04 0.71
N LEU A 125 -7.14 -31.23 -0.56
CA LEU A 125 -6.81 -30.28 -1.60
C LEU A 125 -7.44 -28.90 -1.33
N MET A 126 -8.74 -28.87 -0.95
CA MET A 126 -9.39 -27.63 -0.51
C MET A 126 -8.66 -27.00 0.65
N TYR A 127 -8.25 -27.78 1.64
CA TYR A 127 -7.53 -27.29 2.80
C TYR A 127 -6.18 -26.68 2.41
N PHE A 128 -5.39 -27.33 1.55
CA PHE A 128 -4.09 -26.84 1.12
C PHE A 128 -4.23 -25.49 0.38
N VAL A 129 -5.12 -25.44 -0.60
CA VAL A 129 -5.37 -24.22 -1.37
C VAL A 129 -5.93 -23.10 -0.49
N CYS A 130 -6.94 -23.41 0.34
CA CYS A 130 -7.51 -22.43 1.26
C CYS A 130 -6.47 -21.90 2.26
N SER A 131 -5.63 -22.77 2.80
CA SER A 131 -4.61 -22.39 3.78
C SER A 131 -3.61 -21.41 3.19
N ALA A 132 -3.08 -21.69 2.02
CA ALA A 132 -2.13 -20.81 1.35
C ALA A 132 -2.76 -19.45 0.98
N PHE A 133 -3.88 -19.48 0.27
CA PHE A 133 -4.45 -18.26 -0.31
C PHE A 133 -5.21 -17.37 0.69
N PHE A 134 -5.81 -17.94 1.74
CA PHE A 134 -6.38 -17.12 2.83
C PHE A 134 -5.29 -16.34 3.57
N ASN A 135 -4.13 -16.95 3.80
CA ASN A 135 -3.01 -16.25 4.44
C ASN A 135 -2.44 -15.13 3.55
N MET A 136 -2.51 -15.26 2.24
CA MET A 136 -2.18 -14.21 1.29
C MET A 136 -3.28 -13.13 1.16
N GLY A 137 -4.40 -13.27 1.88
CA GLY A 137 -5.51 -12.30 1.86
C GLY A 137 -6.48 -12.45 0.68
N LYS A 138 -6.44 -13.57 -0.07
CA LYS A 138 -7.35 -13.79 -1.19
C LYS A 138 -8.78 -14.04 -0.70
N LYS A 139 -9.76 -13.58 -1.48
CA LYS A 139 -11.18 -13.74 -1.15
C LYS A 139 -11.64 -15.19 -1.36
N ARG A 140 -12.61 -15.61 -0.56
CA ARG A 140 -13.18 -16.97 -0.65
C ARG A 140 -13.73 -17.30 -2.04
N SER A 141 -14.42 -16.36 -2.69
CA SER A 141 -14.94 -16.51 -4.06
C SER A 141 -13.84 -16.85 -5.06
N ASP A 142 -12.73 -16.13 -4.97
CA ASP A 142 -11.64 -16.25 -5.93
C ASP A 142 -10.86 -17.57 -5.72
N ILE A 143 -10.76 -18.01 -4.45
CA ILE A 143 -10.18 -19.33 -4.12
C ILE A 143 -11.08 -20.47 -4.65
N VAL A 144 -12.42 -20.33 -4.58
CA VAL A 144 -13.35 -21.30 -5.18
C VAL A 144 -13.14 -21.38 -6.68
N SER A 145 -13.08 -20.24 -7.36
CA SER A 145 -12.83 -20.17 -8.80
C SER A 145 -11.46 -20.74 -9.18
N PHE A 146 -10.43 -20.48 -8.36
CA PHE A 146 -9.11 -21.10 -8.53
C PHE A 146 -9.18 -22.63 -8.44
N LEU A 147 -9.75 -23.16 -7.38
CA LEU A 147 -9.91 -24.61 -7.19
C LEU A 147 -10.64 -25.26 -8.36
N TYR A 148 -11.75 -24.67 -8.80
CA TYR A 148 -12.55 -25.21 -9.89
C TYR A 148 -11.83 -25.17 -11.23
N ARG A 149 -11.10 -24.09 -11.54
CA ARG A 149 -10.40 -23.94 -12.83
C ARG A 149 -9.10 -24.75 -12.90
N VAL A 150 -8.38 -24.86 -11.79
CA VAL A 150 -7.09 -25.58 -11.77
C VAL A 150 -7.30 -27.07 -11.56
N PHE A 151 -8.33 -27.49 -10.80
CA PHE A 151 -8.58 -28.87 -10.45
C PHE A 151 -10.00 -29.35 -10.82
N PRO A 152 -10.45 -29.19 -12.08
CA PRO A 152 -11.83 -29.47 -12.48
C PRO A 152 -12.23 -30.93 -12.22
N LEU A 153 -11.29 -31.90 -12.36
CA LEU A 153 -11.55 -33.31 -12.15
C LEU A 153 -11.74 -33.69 -10.66
N TYR A 154 -11.21 -32.89 -9.75
CA TYR A 154 -11.48 -33.05 -8.31
C TYR A 154 -12.89 -32.57 -7.94
N PHE A 155 -13.47 -31.65 -8.69
CA PHE A 155 -14.74 -30.99 -8.36
C PHE A 155 -15.80 -31.09 -9.47
N PRO A 156 -16.19 -32.33 -9.86
CA PRO A 156 -17.13 -32.55 -10.98
C PRO A 156 -18.53 -31.99 -10.71
N ALA A 157 -18.91 -31.77 -9.45
CA ALA A 157 -20.21 -31.20 -9.08
C ALA A 157 -20.33 -29.68 -9.36
N GLY A 158 -19.25 -29.05 -9.85
CA GLY A 158 -19.23 -27.64 -10.24
C GLY A 158 -18.91 -26.66 -9.12
N GLU A 159 -18.64 -25.42 -9.53
CA GLU A 159 -18.17 -24.34 -8.67
C GLU A 159 -19.15 -23.99 -7.54
N SER A 160 -20.45 -23.98 -7.81
CA SER A 160 -21.47 -23.69 -6.80
C SER A 160 -21.54 -24.74 -5.68
N ALA A 161 -21.34 -26.03 -6.01
CA ALA A 161 -21.29 -27.10 -5.02
C ALA A 161 -20.02 -27.01 -4.18
N LEU A 162 -18.87 -26.66 -4.81
CA LEU A 162 -17.61 -26.43 -4.16
C LEU A 162 -17.71 -25.28 -3.15
N ALA A 163 -18.31 -24.15 -3.55
CA ALA A 163 -18.47 -22.99 -2.67
C ALA A 163 -19.24 -23.31 -1.36
N LYS A 164 -20.23 -24.22 -1.42
CA LYS A 164 -20.98 -24.66 -0.23
C LYS A 164 -20.15 -25.54 0.71
N LYS A 165 -19.22 -26.34 0.17
CA LYS A 165 -18.38 -27.28 0.93
C LYS A 165 -17.11 -26.64 1.48
N MET A 166 -16.74 -25.46 0.98
CA MET A 166 -15.48 -24.80 1.32
C MET A 166 -15.38 -24.47 2.81
N PRO A 167 -14.29 -24.80 3.50
CA PRO A 167 -14.12 -24.48 4.91
C PRO A 167 -14.03 -22.99 5.14
N GLY A 168 -14.46 -22.52 6.32
CA GLY A 168 -14.24 -21.15 6.75
C GLY A 168 -12.78 -20.89 7.14
N LEU A 169 -12.37 -19.63 7.06
CA LEU A 169 -11.00 -19.19 7.38
C LEU A 169 -10.53 -19.65 8.77
N GLU A 170 -11.37 -19.56 9.79
CA GLU A 170 -11.04 -19.95 11.16
C GLU A 170 -10.67 -21.45 11.26
N LYS A 171 -11.51 -22.32 10.67
CA LYS A 171 -11.24 -23.78 10.67
C LYS A 171 -9.92 -24.11 9.95
N VAL A 172 -9.61 -23.41 8.86
CA VAL A 172 -8.37 -23.60 8.12
C VAL A 172 -7.17 -23.19 8.98
N ARG A 173 -7.24 -22.06 9.65
CA ARG A 173 -6.19 -21.55 10.54
C ARG A 173 -5.96 -22.46 11.75
N GLU A 174 -7.02 -22.91 12.40
CA GLU A 174 -6.93 -23.86 13.55
C GLU A 174 -6.23 -25.16 13.16
N ARG A 175 -6.59 -25.71 12.00
CA ARG A 175 -5.95 -26.94 11.51
C ARG A 175 -4.47 -26.70 11.21
N ARG A 176 -4.11 -25.59 10.57
CA ARG A 176 -2.71 -25.28 10.26
C ARG A 176 -1.85 -25.11 11.51
N ILE A 177 -2.36 -24.40 12.53
CA ILE A 177 -1.66 -24.26 13.83
C ILE A 177 -1.41 -25.63 14.50
N LYS A 178 -2.32 -26.59 14.31
CA LYS A 178 -2.13 -27.97 14.84
C LYS A 178 -1.10 -28.77 14.06
N GLU A 179 -0.93 -28.52 12.77
CA GLU A 179 0.05 -29.20 11.92
C GLU A 179 1.48 -28.64 12.10
N GLU A 180 1.62 -27.41 12.54
CA GLU A 180 2.92 -26.75 12.75
C GLU A 180 3.50 -26.96 14.18
N LYS A 181 2.74 -27.60 15.09
CA LYS A 181 3.17 -27.99 16.45
C LYS A 181 3.68 -29.42 16.49
#